data_4a1bdac3e8cdb6bfc2e3bf86296ea880
#
_entry.id   4a1bdac3e8cdb6bfc2e3bf86296ea880
#
_cell.length_a   1.000
_cell.length_b   1.000
_cell.length_c   1.000
_cell.angle_alpha   90.00
_cell.angle_beta   90.00
_cell.angle_gamma   90.00
#
_symmetry.space_group_name_H-M   'P 1'
#
loop_
_entity.id
_entity.type
_entity.pdbx_description
1 polymer ?
#
loop_
_entity_poly.entity_id
_entity_poly.type
_entity_poly.pdbx_seq_one_letter_code
_entity_poly.pdbx_strand_id
1 'polypeptide(L)'
;ANYGTILVTIADADKPRALPLIRRFYNLGFNIEATSGTTRFLRENGIRTRCLHKLSEGSTEIFESLHKGHVNYVINTIDINQHSARLDGYDIRRAAVENNVTIFTALETVSVLLDVLEEITLGVSTIDAEQNV
;
A
#
# COMPACT_ATOMS: atom_id res chain seq x y z
N ALA A 1 -6.74 13.23 -10.09
CA ALA A 1 -7.76 12.23 -9.74
C ALA A 1 -7.30 11.45 -8.51
N ASN A 2 -8.22 11.20 -7.58
CA ASN A 2 -7.93 10.40 -6.41
C ASN A 2 -8.34 8.95 -6.67
N TYR A 3 -7.35 8.07 -6.77
CA TYR A 3 -7.59 6.64 -7.00
C TYR A 3 -7.86 5.87 -5.71
N GLY A 4 -7.74 6.50 -4.56
CA GLY A 4 -7.95 5.88 -3.27
C GLY A 4 -6.67 5.84 -2.44
N THR A 5 -6.57 4.83 -1.60
CA THR A 5 -5.49 4.72 -0.61
C THR A 5 -4.90 3.33 -0.61
N ILE A 6 -3.59 3.22 -0.46
CA ILE A 6 -2.92 1.97 -0.15
C ILE A 6 -2.32 2.05 1.25
N LEU A 7 -2.36 0.94 1.97
CA LEU A 7 -1.72 0.78 3.27
C LEU A 7 -0.53 -0.17 3.10
N VAL A 8 0.67 0.30 3.45
CA VAL A 8 1.89 -0.47 3.22
C VAL A 8 2.64 -0.74 4.52
N THR A 9 3.05 -1.99 4.70
CA THR A 9 3.88 -2.42 5.82
C THR A 9 4.96 -3.32 5.23
N ILE A 10 6.17 -2.80 5.14
CA ILE A 10 7.23 -3.43 4.37
C ILE A 10 8.39 -3.82 5.28
N ALA A 11 8.84 -5.08 5.18
CA ALA A 11 10.03 -5.54 5.87
C ALA A 11 11.26 -4.77 5.38
N ASP A 12 12.22 -4.53 6.27
CA ASP A 12 13.40 -3.70 5.96
C ASP A 12 14.15 -4.21 4.73
N ALA A 13 14.32 -5.52 4.60
CA ALA A 13 15.01 -6.11 3.46
C ALA A 13 14.32 -5.86 2.12
N ASP A 14 13.00 -5.64 2.13
CA ASP A 14 12.20 -5.45 0.93
C ASP A 14 12.03 -3.97 0.56
N LYS A 15 12.39 -3.05 1.45
CA LYS A 15 12.16 -1.62 1.23
C LYS A 15 12.77 -1.08 -0.07
N PRO A 16 14.02 -1.42 -0.43
CA PRO A 16 14.59 -0.92 -1.69
C PRO A 16 13.81 -1.39 -2.92
N ARG A 17 13.34 -2.62 -2.93
CA ARG A 17 12.56 -3.18 -4.04
C ARG A 17 11.14 -2.63 -4.08
N ALA A 18 10.56 -2.33 -2.91
CA ALA A 18 9.21 -1.80 -2.81
C ALA A 18 9.13 -0.33 -3.23
N LEU A 19 10.18 0.44 -3.03
CA LEU A 19 10.17 1.88 -3.28
C LEU A 19 9.69 2.27 -4.68
N PRO A 20 10.23 1.71 -5.77
CA PRO A 20 9.74 2.08 -7.11
C PRO A 20 8.27 1.71 -7.33
N LEU A 21 7.79 0.63 -6.72
CA LEU A 21 6.38 0.23 -6.84
C LEU A 21 5.46 1.20 -6.10
N ILE A 22 5.82 1.57 -4.88
CA ILE A 22 5.04 2.53 -4.09
C ILE A 22 5.05 3.89 -4.77
N ARG A 23 6.17 4.29 -5.37
CA ARG A 23 6.25 5.54 -6.15
C ARG A 23 5.30 5.52 -7.34
N ARG A 24 5.13 4.38 -8.00
CA ARG A 24 4.17 4.24 -9.11
C ARG A 24 2.73 4.46 -8.63
N PHE A 25 2.35 3.89 -7.48
CA PHE A 25 1.05 4.19 -6.86
C PHE A 25 0.89 5.67 -6.56
N TYR A 26 1.92 6.26 -5.97
CA TYR A 26 1.91 7.66 -5.62
C TYR A 26 1.71 8.56 -6.87
N ASN A 27 2.40 8.22 -7.95
CA ASN A 27 2.30 8.96 -9.20
C ASN A 27 0.93 8.79 -9.87
N LEU A 28 0.23 7.69 -9.62
CA LEU A 28 -1.14 7.48 -10.09
C LEU A 28 -2.17 8.28 -9.27
N GLY A 29 -1.77 8.88 -8.15
CA GLY A 29 -2.66 9.66 -7.31
C GLY A 29 -3.17 8.95 -6.06
N PHE A 30 -2.63 7.78 -5.73
CA PHE A 30 -2.99 7.10 -4.49
C PHE A 30 -2.42 7.82 -3.27
N ASN A 31 -3.20 7.88 -2.20
CA ASN A 31 -2.72 8.25 -0.89
C ASN A 31 -1.98 7.06 -0.29
N ILE A 32 -0.91 7.33 0.45
CA ILE A 32 -0.09 6.29 1.06
C ILE A 32 -0.21 6.36 2.58
N GLU A 33 -0.60 5.25 3.19
CA GLU A 33 -0.56 5.04 4.64
C GLU A 33 0.44 3.94 4.94
N ALA A 34 1.19 4.09 6.01
CA ALA A 34 2.24 3.12 6.35
C ALA A 34 2.54 3.11 7.84
N THR A 35 3.10 2.00 8.32
CA THR A 35 3.63 1.92 9.68
C THR A 35 4.91 2.74 9.83
N SER A 36 5.29 3.05 11.08
CA SER A 36 6.33 4.07 11.37
C SER A 36 7.66 3.85 10.64
N GLY A 37 8.21 2.65 10.63
CA GLY A 37 9.47 2.37 9.93
C GLY A 37 9.36 2.56 8.42
N THR A 38 8.27 2.06 7.83
CA THR A 38 8.00 2.23 6.40
C THR A 38 7.73 3.70 6.06
N THR A 39 6.98 4.40 6.92
CA THR A 39 6.71 5.83 6.74
C THR A 39 8.00 6.64 6.68
N ARG A 40 8.92 6.40 7.62
CA ARG A 40 10.21 7.10 7.64
C ARG A 40 10.95 6.90 6.32
N PHE A 41 11.05 5.65 5.88
CA PHE A 41 11.73 5.30 4.63
C PHE A 41 11.10 6.02 3.42
N LEU A 42 9.78 6.01 3.33
CA LEU A 42 9.07 6.63 2.21
C LEU A 42 9.22 8.15 2.22
N ARG A 43 9.11 8.79 3.38
CA ARG A 43 9.30 10.24 3.52
C ARG A 43 10.70 10.67 3.15
N GLU A 44 11.71 9.90 3.55
CA GLU A 44 13.10 10.16 3.19
C GLU A 44 13.34 10.07 1.68
N ASN A 45 12.48 9.37 0.96
CA ASN A 45 12.53 9.22 -0.48
C ASN A 45 11.48 10.06 -1.23
N GLY A 46 10.95 11.09 -0.57
CA GLY A 46 10.09 12.08 -1.20
C GLY A 46 8.64 11.65 -1.42
N ILE A 47 8.19 10.58 -0.77
CA ILE A 47 6.81 10.10 -0.87
C ILE A 47 6.04 10.55 0.37
N ARG A 48 5.03 11.39 0.17
CA ARG A 48 4.16 11.86 1.24
C ARG A 48 3.37 10.67 1.80
N THR A 49 3.47 10.43 3.09
CA THR A 49 2.93 9.23 3.73
C THR A 49 2.29 9.59 5.06
N ARG A 50 1.09 9.05 5.30
CA ARG A 50 0.43 9.13 6.59
C ARG A 50 0.92 7.98 7.46
N CYS A 51 1.42 8.29 8.64
CA CYS A 51 1.92 7.29 9.58
C CYS A 51 0.79 6.67 10.40
N LEU A 52 0.78 5.34 10.47
CA LEU A 52 -0.08 4.58 11.38
C LEU A 52 0.82 3.80 12.34
N HIS A 53 0.48 3.80 13.61
CA HIS A 53 1.26 3.06 14.61
C HIS A 53 0.94 1.57 14.54
N LYS A 54 1.94 0.74 14.83
CA LYS A 54 1.82 -0.72 14.77
C LYS A 54 1.00 -1.28 15.93
N LEU A 55 0.39 -2.44 15.70
CA LEU A 55 -0.33 -3.20 16.73
C LEU A 55 0.60 -3.60 17.86
N SER A 56 1.85 -3.97 17.58
CA SER A 56 2.87 -4.28 18.59
C SER A 56 3.19 -3.09 19.49
N GLU A 57 2.88 -1.86 19.05
CA GLU A 57 3.03 -0.64 19.85
C GLU A 57 1.75 -0.31 20.63
N GLY A 58 0.76 -1.22 20.63
CA GLY A 58 -0.50 -1.05 21.35
C GLY A 58 -1.54 -0.20 20.63
N SER A 59 -1.32 0.12 19.36
CA SER A 59 -2.23 0.96 18.59
C SER A 59 -3.26 0.13 17.81
N THR A 60 -4.46 0.68 17.62
CA THR A 60 -5.51 0.11 16.79
C THR A 60 -5.68 0.87 15.46
N GLU A 61 -4.77 1.80 15.15
CA GLU A 61 -4.90 2.68 13.97
C GLU A 61 -5.03 1.93 12.66
N ILE A 62 -4.33 0.80 12.50
CA ILE A 62 -4.39 -0.03 11.29
C ILE A 62 -5.80 -0.60 11.11
N PHE A 63 -6.37 -1.18 12.18
CA PHE A 63 -7.72 -1.72 12.15
C PHE A 63 -8.75 -0.64 11.85
N GLU A 64 -8.60 0.53 12.48
CA GLU A 64 -9.50 1.65 12.27
C GLU A 64 -9.47 2.12 10.81
N SER A 65 -8.27 2.21 10.23
CA SER A 65 -8.10 2.61 8.84
C SER A 65 -8.78 1.62 7.89
N LEU A 66 -8.58 0.33 8.09
CA LEU A 66 -9.21 -0.71 7.27
C LEU A 66 -10.73 -0.73 7.43
N HIS A 67 -11.22 -0.51 8.64
CA HIS A 67 -12.65 -0.50 8.93
C HIS A 67 -13.37 0.69 8.28
N LYS A 68 -12.70 1.82 8.15
CA LYS A 68 -13.29 3.03 7.53
C LYS A 68 -13.63 2.87 6.05
N GLY A 69 -13.05 1.90 5.38
CA GLY A 69 -13.40 1.56 4.00
C GLY A 69 -12.74 2.41 2.92
N HIS A 70 -11.77 3.27 3.27
CA HIS A 70 -11.08 4.11 2.28
C HIS A 70 -9.82 3.45 1.71
N VAL A 71 -9.35 2.35 2.29
CA VAL A 71 -8.16 1.62 1.82
C VAL A 71 -8.55 0.65 0.72
N ASN A 72 -7.94 0.76 -0.45
CA ASN A 72 -8.21 -0.12 -1.59
C ASN A 72 -7.35 -1.36 -1.58
N TYR A 73 -6.06 -1.22 -1.24
CA TYR A 73 -5.11 -2.32 -1.24
C TYR A 73 -4.21 -2.24 -0.02
N VAL A 74 -3.86 -3.41 0.50
CA VAL A 74 -2.84 -3.55 1.54
C VAL A 74 -1.65 -4.26 0.91
N ILE A 75 -0.44 -3.74 1.14
CA ILE A 75 0.80 -4.40 0.74
C ILE A 75 1.55 -4.70 2.04
N ASN A 76 1.70 -5.99 2.32
CA ASN A 76 2.32 -6.44 3.57
C ASN A 76 3.41 -7.46 3.26
N THR A 77 4.67 -7.06 3.36
CA THR A 77 5.79 -7.99 3.35
C THR A 77 6.30 -8.14 4.77
N ILE A 78 6.70 -9.35 5.14
CA ILE A 78 7.12 -9.66 6.50
C ILE A 78 8.49 -10.32 6.50
N ASP A 79 9.25 -10.05 7.56
CA ASP A 79 10.46 -10.78 7.88
C ASP A 79 10.05 -11.94 8.81
N ILE A 80 10.05 -13.16 8.29
CA ILE A 80 9.63 -14.35 9.04
C ILE A 80 10.57 -14.65 10.22
N ASN A 81 11.74 -14.02 10.26
CA ASN A 81 12.68 -14.19 11.37
C ASN A 81 12.38 -13.26 12.55
N GLN A 82 11.48 -12.31 12.40
CA GLN A 82 11.05 -11.40 13.46
C GLN A 82 9.66 -11.79 13.95
N HIS A 83 9.60 -12.30 15.19
CA HIS A 83 8.35 -12.81 15.76
C HIS A 83 7.25 -11.74 15.82
N SER A 84 7.57 -10.53 16.29
CA SER A 84 6.59 -9.45 16.39
C SER A 84 6.07 -9.02 15.01
N ALA A 85 6.94 -8.99 14.00
CA ALA A 85 6.54 -8.66 12.64
C ALA A 85 5.58 -9.71 12.06
N ARG A 86 5.79 -11.00 12.40
CA ARG A 86 4.87 -12.06 11.97
C ARG A 86 3.49 -11.92 12.57
N LEU A 87 3.41 -11.57 13.86
CA LEU A 87 2.13 -11.34 14.54
C LEU A 87 1.39 -10.14 13.96
N ASP A 88 2.10 -9.01 13.78
CA ASP A 88 1.52 -7.82 13.14
C ASP A 88 1.01 -8.16 11.74
N GLY A 89 1.80 -8.90 10.95
CA GLY A 89 1.42 -9.30 9.61
C GLY A 89 0.18 -10.19 9.58
N TYR A 90 0.07 -11.13 10.51
CA TYR A 90 -1.11 -11.99 10.65
C TYR A 90 -2.36 -11.15 10.93
N ASP A 91 -2.28 -10.25 11.90
CA ASP A 91 -3.41 -9.41 12.28
C ASP A 91 -3.83 -8.47 11.14
N ILE A 92 -2.87 -7.91 10.41
CA ILE A 92 -3.15 -7.05 9.26
C ILE A 92 -3.87 -7.85 8.16
N ARG A 93 -3.38 -9.05 7.85
CA ARG A 93 -4.00 -9.91 6.83
C ARG A 93 -5.42 -10.28 7.21
N ARG A 94 -5.63 -10.66 8.48
CA ARG A 94 -6.95 -11.01 9.00
C ARG A 94 -7.90 -9.81 8.90
N ALA A 95 -7.46 -8.64 9.34
CA ALA A 95 -8.27 -7.42 9.28
C ALA A 95 -8.62 -7.03 7.84
N ALA A 96 -7.68 -7.19 6.90
CA ALA A 96 -7.94 -6.93 5.49
C ALA A 96 -9.04 -7.85 4.96
N VAL A 97 -8.94 -9.15 5.24
CA VAL A 97 -9.96 -10.12 4.81
C VAL A 97 -11.32 -9.79 5.43
N GLU A 98 -11.37 -9.51 6.73
CA GLU A 98 -12.61 -9.18 7.43
C GLU A 98 -13.29 -7.91 6.89
N ASN A 99 -12.52 -6.98 6.35
CA ASN A 99 -13.04 -5.74 5.80
C ASN A 99 -13.09 -5.73 4.26
N ASN A 100 -12.91 -6.89 3.63
CA ASN A 100 -12.97 -7.07 2.18
C ASN A 100 -11.95 -6.19 1.42
N VAL A 101 -10.77 -6.00 2.00
CA VAL A 101 -9.68 -5.27 1.37
C VAL A 101 -8.70 -6.26 0.76
N THR A 102 -8.34 -6.05 -0.49
CA THR A 102 -7.39 -6.92 -1.19
C THR A 102 -5.99 -6.71 -0.62
N ILE A 103 -5.32 -7.80 -0.27
CA ILE A 103 -3.98 -7.78 0.30
C ILE A 103 -2.97 -8.48 -0.60
N PHE A 104 -1.81 -7.87 -0.73
CA PHE A 104 -0.66 -8.41 -1.48
C PHE A 104 0.48 -8.67 -0.50
N THR A 105 1.05 -9.87 -0.56
CA THR A 105 2.17 -10.26 0.29
C THR A 105 3.47 -10.44 -0.50
N ALA A 106 3.40 -10.35 -1.83
CA ALA A 106 4.55 -10.47 -2.73
C ALA A 106 4.64 -9.24 -3.63
N LEU A 107 5.82 -8.67 -3.75
CA LEU A 107 6.03 -7.48 -4.59
C LEU A 107 5.82 -7.78 -6.08
N GLU A 108 6.05 -9.00 -6.50
CA GLU A 108 5.83 -9.42 -7.89
C GLU A 108 4.37 -9.25 -8.31
N THR A 109 3.42 -9.60 -7.44
CA THR A 109 1.99 -9.42 -7.71
C THR A 109 1.60 -7.95 -7.70
N VAL A 110 2.23 -7.14 -6.86
CA VAL A 110 2.03 -5.69 -6.84
C VAL A 110 2.42 -5.07 -8.19
N SER A 111 3.54 -5.51 -8.75
CA SER A 111 4.00 -5.03 -10.06
C SER A 111 2.97 -5.32 -11.16
N VAL A 112 2.37 -6.51 -11.15
CA VAL A 112 1.32 -6.88 -12.11
C VAL A 112 0.09 -5.99 -11.96
N LEU A 113 -0.34 -5.75 -10.72
CA LEU A 113 -1.46 -4.85 -10.46
C LEU A 113 -1.20 -3.45 -11.01
N LEU A 114 0.01 -2.92 -10.77
CA LEU A 114 0.39 -1.59 -11.24
C LEU A 114 0.37 -1.50 -12.77
N ASP A 115 0.84 -2.54 -13.46
CA ASP A 115 0.80 -2.59 -14.92
C ASP A 115 -0.65 -2.44 -15.42
N VAL A 116 -1.58 -3.15 -14.78
CA VAL A 116 -3.01 -3.08 -15.13
C VAL A 116 -3.58 -1.68 -14.84
N LEU A 117 -3.29 -1.13 -13.66
CA LEU A 117 -3.79 0.20 -13.27
C LEU A 117 -3.26 1.30 -14.19
N GLU A 118 -2.00 1.21 -14.57
CA GLU A 118 -1.38 2.19 -15.47
C GLU A 118 -1.97 2.08 -16.88
N GLU A 119 -2.23 0.86 -17.35
CA GLU A 119 -2.89 0.63 -18.65
C GLU A 119 -4.31 1.20 -18.68
N ILE A 120 -5.09 0.97 -17.63
CA ILE A 120 -6.45 1.50 -17.52
C ILE A 120 -6.42 3.03 -17.53
N THR A 121 -5.49 3.64 -16.81
CA THR A 121 -5.34 5.09 -16.75
C THR A 121 -4.97 5.66 -18.13
N LEU A 122 -4.04 5.02 -18.82
CA LEU A 122 -3.64 5.42 -20.17
C LEU A 122 -4.78 5.24 -21.18
N GLY A 123 -5.51 4.13 -21.07
CA GLY A 123 -6.65 3.84 -21.94
C GLY A 123 -7.76 4.88 -21.80
N VAL A 124 -8.10 5.30 -20.60
CA VAL A 124 -9.08 6.36 -20.35
C VAL A 124 -8.59 7.68 -20.95
N SER A 125 -7.33 8.04 -20.78
CA SER A 125 -6.76 9.25 -21.38
C SER A 125 -6.81 9.20 -22.90
N THR A 126 -6.56 8.05 -23.51
CA THR A 126 -6.62 7.88 -24.98
C THR A 126 -8.05 8.04 -25.48
N ILE A 127 -9.03 7.47 -24.78
CA ILE A 127 -10.46 7.61 -25.14
C ILE A 127 -10.88 9.07 -25.06
N ASP A 128 -10.49 9.79 -24.02
CA ASP A 128 -10.79 11.20 -23.84
C ASP A 128 -10.17 12.03 -24.97
N ALA A 129 -8.95 11.75 -25.36
CA ALA A 129 -8.26 12.43 -26.45
C ALA A 129 -8.98 12.20 -27.78
N GLU A 130 -9.45 10.99 -28.05
CA GLU A 130 -10.22 10.65 -29.26
C GLU A 130 -11.55 11.38 -29.30
N GLN A 131 -12.22 11.53 -28.18
CA GLN A 131 -13.51 12.24 -28.10
C GLN A 131 -13.37 13.73 -28.32
N ASN A 132 -12.21 14.30 -28.13
CA ASN A 132 -11.95 15.73 -28.31
C ASN A 132 -11.49 16.08 -29.71
N VAL A 133 -11.41 15.12 -30.60
CA VAL A 133 -11.09 15.30 -32.01
C VAL A 133 -12.39 15.38 -32.82
#